data_5e84e2c588d47dc574ca08a23a4cd653
#
_entry.id   5e84e2c588d47dc574ca08a23a4cd653
#
_cell.length_a   1.000
_cell.length_b   1.000
_cell.length_c   1.000
_cell.angle_alpha   90.00
_cell.angle_beta   90.00
_cell.angle_gamma   90.00
#
_symmetry.space_group_name_H-M   'P 1'
#
loop_
_entity.id
_entity.type
_entity.pdbx_description
1 polymer ?
#
loop_
_entity_poly.entity_id
_entity_poly.type
_entity_poly.pdbx_seq_one_letter_code
_entity_poly.pdbx_strand_id
1 'polypeptide(L)'
;AGIAHEINNPTAVILGNVELMKFELGDEVSRVDEEVHAIMEQIDRIRNITRSLLQYSRHGGVQDEITWQHINPIVDESITLVKTGAKKKGIVYVSQLNAKTSVEVNRNQLLQILVNLQMNAIHAMDGQGTLTISSEDWVENGVSHGAIVHVQDEGCGIKEEQLKRIFSPFYTTKRDGTGLGLSVSQSILSQTGGEIRVESEVGKGSCFSIYLQQKATPQLLVSNL
;
A
#
# COMPACT_ATOMS: atom_id res chain seq x y z
N ALA A 1 -14.09 8.10 11.72
CA ALA A 1 -14.82 6.82 11.86
C ALA A 1 -16.27 6.96 11.37
N GLY A 2 -16.99 8.09 11.61
CA GLY A 2 -18.40 8.31 11.20
C GLY A 2 -18.60 8.21 9.68
N ILE A 3 -17.88 8.98 8.89
CA ILE A 3 -18.06 9.09 7.42
C ILE A 3 -17.98 7.73 6.71
N ALA A 4 -17.08 6.86 7.13
CA ALA A 4 -16.97 5.56 6.47
C ALA A 4 -18.09 4.58 6.84
N HIS A 5 -18.64 4.67 8.06
CA HIS A 5 -19.87 3.95 8.39
C HIS A 5 -21.05 4.48 7.56
N GLU A 6 -21.12 5.79 7.37
CA GLU A 6 -22.14 6.44 6.53
C GLU A 6 -22.05 6.10 5.05
N ILE A 7 -20.84 5.84 4.52
CA ILE A 7 -20.63 5.37 3.13
C ILE A 7 -20.84 3.85 3.01
N ASN A 8 -20.38 3.07 3.99
CA ASN A 8 -20.52 1.61 3.93
C ASN A 8 -21.98 1.15 4.04
N ASN A 9 -22.84 1.88 4.76
CA ASN A 9 -24.25 1.54 4.90
C ASN A 9 -25.00 1.56 3.55
N PRO A 10 -25.04 2.68 2.77
CA PRO A 10 -25.71 2.68 1.48
C PRO A 10 -25.07 1.70 0.50
N THR A 11 -23.75 1.51 0.56
CA THR A 11 -23.06 0.54 -0.29
C THR A 11 -23.51 -0.90 -0.02
N ALA A 12 -23.73 -1.25 1.24
CA ALA A 12 -24.28 -2.56 1.63
C ALA A 12 -25.72 -2.75 1.16
N VAL A 13 -26.55 -1.68 1.21
CA VAL A 13 -27.92 -1.70 0.71
C VAL A 13 -27.96 -1.91 -0.80
N ILE A 14 -27.09 -1.20 -1.56
CA ILE A 14 -27.00 -1.37 -3.03
C ILE A 14 -26.57 -2.80 -3.36
N LEU A 15 -25.56 -3.34 -2.67
CA LEU A 15 -25.13 -4.72 -2.86
C LEU A 15 -26.28 -5.72 -2.63
N GLY A 16 -27.00 -5.58 -1.51
CA GLY A 16 -28.13 -6.45 -1.19
C GLY A 16 -29.24 -6.40 -2.24
N ASN A 17 -29.52 -5.20 -2.78
CA ASN A 17 -30.53 -5.06 -3.85
C ASN A 17 -30.06 -5.70 -5.16
N VAL A 18 -28.76 -5.59 -5.52
CA VAL A 18 -28.23 -6.26 -6.70
C VAL A 18 -28.27 -7.79 -6.56
N GLU A 19 -27.95 -8.32 -5.37
CA GLU A 19 -28.05 -9.76 -5.11
C GLU A 19 -29.51 -10.24 -5.17
N LEU A 20 -30.47 -9.45 -4.65
CA LEU A 20 -31.90 -9.73 -4.75
C LEU A 20 -32.39 -9.73 -6.20
N MET A 21 -32.00 -8.72 -6.99
CA MET A 21 -32.28 -8.68 -8.43
C MET A 21 -31.75 -9.92 -9.17
N LYS A 22 -30.52 -10.37 -8.86
CA LYS A 22 -29.96 -11.60 -9.42
C LYS A 22 -30.82 -12.82 -9.08
N PHE A 23 -31.30 -12.89 -7.84
CA PHE A 23 -32.15 -13.99 -7.38
C PHE A 23 -33.53 -13.95 -8.06
N GLU A 24 -34.16 -12.78 -8.18
CA GLU A 24 -35.47 -12.62 -8.82
C GLU A 24 -35.43 -12.88 -10.34
N LEU A 25 -34.36 -12.48 -11.04
CA LEU A 25 -34.19 -12.72 -12.47
C LEU A 25 -33.90 -14.18 -12.81
N GLY A 26 -33.36 -14.96 -11.88
CA GLY A 26 -32.99 -16.36 -12.11
C GLY A 26 -32.14 -16.53 -13.36
N ASP A 27 -32.55 -17.38 -14.32
CA ASP A 27 -31.82 -17.63 -15.56
C ASP A 27 -31.78 -16.41 -16.51
N GLU A 28 -32.70 -15.45 -16.36
CA GLU A 28 -32.68 -14.22 -17.16
C GLU A 28 -31.59 -13.22 -16.75
N VAL A 29 -30.91 -13.45 -15.62
CA VAL A 29 -29.77 -12.63 -15.17
C VAL A 29 -28.70 -12.51 -16.24
N SER A 30 -28.54 -13.54 -17.08
CA SER A 30 -27.57 -13.56 -18.20
C SER A 30 -27.78 -12.42 -19.20
N ARG A 31 -28.96 -11.81 -19.26
CA ARG A 31 -29.29 -10.70 -20.17
C ARG A 31 -28.76 -9.34 -19.66
N VAL A 32 -28.45 -9.26 -18.38
CA VAL A 32 -27.99 -8.05 -17.69
C VAL A 32 -26.68 -8.33 -16.90
N ASP A 33 -25.97 -9.39 -17.24
CA ASP A 33 -24.80 -9.84 -16.48
C ASP A 33 -23.65 -8.81 -16.56
N GLU A 34 -23.47 -8.15 -17.71
CA GLU A 34 -22.46 -7.10 -17.86
C GLU A 34 -22.75 -5.89 -16.97
N GLU A 35 -24.01 -5.44 -16.91
CA GLU A 35 -24.45 -4.32 -16.09
C GLU A 35 -24.34 -4.65 -14.60
N VAL A 36 -24.78 -5.84 -14.21
CA VAL A 36 -24.66 -6.33 -12.83
C VAL A 36 -23.19 -6.41 -12.42
N HIS A 37 -22.33 -6.96 -13.27
CA HIS A 37 -20.89 -7.05 -13.02
C HIS A 37 -20.27 -5.66 -12.86
N ALA A 38 -20.61 -4.72 -13.73
CA ALA A 38 -20.14 -3.34 -13.65
C ALA A 38 -20.58 -2.64 -12.34
N ILE A 39 -21.82 -2.88 -11.87
CA ILE A 39 -22.29 -2.32 -10.59
C ILE A 39 -21.51 -2.93 -9.43
N MET A 40 -21.30 -4.25 -9.42
CA MET A 40 -20.53 -4.94 -8.36
C MET A 40 -19.09 -4.43 -8.29
N GLU A 41 -18.43 -4.23 -9.42
CA GLU A 41 -17.09 -3.63 -9.48
C GLU A 41 -17.06 -2.22 -8.86
N GLN A 42 -18.06 -1.37 -9.14
CA GLN A 42 -18.13 -0.03 -8.53
C GLN A 42 -18.38 -0.09 -7.02
N ILE A 43 -19.18 -1.03 -6.54
CA ILE A 43 -19.40 -1.26 -5.10
C ILE A 43 -18.08 -1.63 -4.42
N ASP A 44 -17.33 -2.56 -4.98
CA ASP A 44 -16.03 -2.96 -4.44
C ASP A 44 -15.01 -1.82 -4.49
N ARG A 45 -15.04 -1.00 -5.54
CA ARG A 45 -14.24 0.22 -5.64
C ARG A 45 -14.56 1.21 -4.53
N ILE A 46 -15.84 1.51 -4.27
CA ILE A 46 -16.28 2.39 -3.17
C ILE A 46 -15.81 1.83 -1.82
N ARG A 47 -15.96 0.53 -1.58
CA ARG A 47 -15.49 -0.13 -0.35
C ARG A 47 -13.98 0.02 -0.16
N ASN A 48 -13.20 -0.14 -1.22
CA ASN A 48 -11.75 0.00 -1.17
C ASN A 48 -11.32 1.45 -0.89
N ILE A 49 -11.97 2.44 -1.53
CA ILE A 49 -11.75 3.87 -1.27
C ILE A 49 -12.10 4.19 0.18
N THR A 50 -13.26 3.74 0.66
CA THR A 50 -13.70 3.99 2.03
C THR A 50 -12.78 3.37 3.06
N ARG A 51 -12.30 2.15 2.81
CA ARG A 51 -11.30 1.48 3.67
C ARG A 51 -10.00 2.26 3.72
N SER A 52 -9.51 2.75 2.58
CA SER A 52 -8.30 3.57 2.49
C SER A 52 -8.47 4.92 3.20
N LEU A 53 -9.63 5.56 3.07
CA LEU A 53 -9.97 6.79 3.80
C LEU A 53 -10.07 6.56 5.31
N LEU A 54 -10.63 5.42 5.75
CA LEU A 54 -10.66 5.05 7.17
C LEU A 54 -9.26 4.84 7.75
N GLN A 55 -8.39 4.22 7.00
CA GLN A 55 -6.98 4.05 7.39
C GLN A 55 -6.30 5.42 7.50
N TYR A 56 -6.60 6.36 6.62
CA TYR A 56 -6.12 7.75 6.69
C TYR A 56 -6.68 8.50 7.92
N SER A 57 -7.96 8.27 8.27
CA SER A 57 -8.66 8.96 9.38
C SER A 57 -8.42 8.34 10.77
N ARG A 58 -7.95 7.10 10.87
CA ARG A 58 -7.74 6.38 12.12
C ARG A 58 -6.39 6.66 12.80
N HIS A 59 -5.84 7.83 12.65
CA HIS A 59 -4.66 8.25 13.40
C HIS A 59 -5.07 8.66 14.83
N GLY A 60 -5.04 7.70 15.77
CA GLY A 60 -5.32 8.01 17.19
C GLY A 60 -5.96 6.88 18.03
N GLY A 61 -5.78 5.62 17.68
CA GLY A 61 -6.24 4.49 18.52
C GLY A 61 -5.15 3.98 19.46
N VAL A 62 -5.55 3.44 20.61
CA VAL A 62 -4.71 2.97 21.73
C VAL A 62 -3.65 1.87 21.40
N GLN A 63 -3.52 1.45 20.15
CA GLN A 63 -2.53 0.46 19.66
C GLN A 63 -1.48 1.02 18.69
N ASP A 64 -1.39 2.34 18.54
CA ASP A 64 -0.50 2.99 17.57
C ASP A 64 0.74 3.62 18.24
N GLU A 65 1.33 2.93 19.20
CA GLU A 65 2.55 3.40 19.85
C GLU A 65 3.77 3.24 18.94
N ILE A 66 4.57 4.31 18.84
CA ILE A 66 5.89 4.28 18.25
C ILE A 66 6.82 3.64 19.27
N THR A 67 7.42 2.51 18.90
CA THR A 67 8.31 1.75 19.75
C THR A 67 9.55 1.29 19.00
N TRP A 68 10.61 0.96 19.72
CA TRP A 68 11.81 0.38 19.14
C TRP A 68 11.51 -0.99 18.50
N GLN A 69 11.76 -1.10 17.20
CA GLN A 69 11.50 -2.31 16.42
C GLN A 69 12.73 -2.76 15.65
N HIS A 70 12.94 -4.07 15.59
CA HIS A 70 13.74 -4.68 14.54
C HIS A 70 12.87 -4.86 13.31
N ILE A 71 13.31 -4.31 12.16
CA ILE A 71 12.44 -4.25 10.96
C ILE A 71 12.32 -5.60 10.23
N ASN A 72 13.36 -6.46 10.28
CA ASN A 72 13.38 -7.71 9.51
C ASN A 72 12.17 -8.62 9.80
N PRO A 73 11.75 -8.85 11.05
CA PRO A 73 10.55 -9.65 11.33
C PRO A 73 9.26 -9.04 10.75
N ILE A 74 9.16 -7.71 10.68
CA ILE A 74 8.00 -7.01 10.11
C ILE A 74 8.00 -7.17 8.58
N VAL A 75 9.19 -7.11 7.97
CA VAL A 75 9.36 -7.36 6.52
C VAL A 75 8.97 -8.80 6.17
N ASP A 76 9.45 -9.80 6.92
CA ASP A 76 9.12 -11.22 6.71
C ASP A 76 7.62 -11.48 6.85
N GLU A 77 6.98 -10.86 7.84
CA GLU A 77 5.53 -10.94 8.01
C GLU A 77 4.78 -10.34 6.81
N SER A 78 5.23 -9.17 6.32
CA SER A 78 4.63 -8.53 5.14
C SER A 78 4.71 -9.42 3.90
N ILE A 79 5.87 -10.08 3.69
CA ILE A 79 6.06 -11.05 2.59
C ILE A 79 5.08 -12.22 2.72
N THR A 80 4.94 -12.75 3.93
CA THR A 80 4.02 -13.87 4.21
C THR A 80 2.57 -13.49 3.93
N LEU A 81 2.13 -12.31 4.37
CA LEU A 81 0.77 -11.81 4.13
C LEU A 81 0.49 -11.62 2.64
N VAL A 82 1.43 -11.06 1.89
CA VAL A 82 1.27 -10.83 0.45
C VAL A 82 1.27 -12.14 -0.31
N LYS A 83 2.16 -13.10 0.01
CA LYS A 83 2.19 -14.44 -0.61
C LYS A 83 0.88 -15.20 -0.43
N THR A 84 0.29 -15.13 0.76
CA THR A 84 -0.97 -15.83 1.05
C THR A 84 -2.18 -15.16 0.43
N GLY A 85 -2.18 -13.83 0.34
CA GLY A 85 -3.27 -13.02 -0.22
C GLY A 85 -3.27 -12.94 -1.74
N ALA A 86 -2.10 -12.88 -2.36
CA ALA A 86 -1.95 -12.83 -3.81
C ALA A 86 -1.87 -14.24 -4.39
N LYS A 87 -3.00 -14.79 -4.86
CA LYS A 87 -3.07 -16.09 -5.57
C LYS A 87 -2.35 -16.10 -6.95
N LYS A 88 -1.45 -15.17 -7.21
CA LYS A 88 -0.73 -15.05 -8.50
C LYS A 88 0.48 -15.98 -8.52
N LYS A 89 0.40 -17.02 -9.34
CA LYS A 89 1.35 -18.16 -9.40
C LYS A 89 2.70 -17.85 -10.08
N GLY A 90 2.93 -16.65 -10.58
CA GLY A 90 4.11 -16.32 -11.40
C GLY A 90 5.15 -15.42 -10.72
N ILE A 91 4.95 -15.03 -9.46
CA ILE A 91 5.87 -14.15 -8.74
C ILE A 91 6.92 -14.94 -7.98
N VAL A 92 8.19 -14.69 -8.28
CA VAL A 92 9.34 -15.19 -7.51
C VAL A 92 9.68 -14.16 -6.43
N TYR A 93 9.73 -14.57 -5.18
CA TYR A 93 10.07 -13.70 -4.05
C TYR A 93 11.52 -13.96 -3.61
N VAL A 94 12.32 -12.91 -3.61
CA VAL A 94 13.69 -12.91 -3.10
C VAL A 94 13.76 -12.00 -1.88
N SER A 95 14.30 -12.48 -0.75
CA SER A 95 14.48 -11.67 0.46
C SER A 95 15.94 -11.67 0.90
N GLN A 96 16.49 -10.48 1.23
CA GLN A 96 17.85 -10.25 1.68
C GLN A 96 17.83 -9.25 2.85
N LEU A 97 17.52 -9.74 4.06
CA LEU A 97 17.25 -8.93 5.24
C LEU A 97 18.50 -8.80 6.12
N ASN A 98 19.28 -7.75 5.90
CA ASN A 98 20.58 -7.53 6.53
C ASN A 98 20.58 -6.40 7.58
N ALA A 99 19.51 -5.63 7.74
CA ALA A 99 19.42 -4.57 8.73
C ALA A 99 19.56 -5.12 10.15
N LYS A 100 20.42 -4.50 10.96
CA LYS A 100 20.66 -4.84 12.36
C LYS A 100 20.19 -3.74 13.30
N THR A 101 20.13 -2.50 12.78
CA THR A 101 19.72 -1.32 13.56
C THR A 101 18.22 -1.40 13.88
N SER A 102 17.90 -1.20 15.17
CA SER A 102 16.51 -0.97 15.60
C SER A 102 16.11 0.46 15.31
N VAL A 103 14.85 0.67 14.98
CA VAL A 103 14.27 1.99 14.66
C VAL A 103 13.00 2.22 15.49
N GLU A 104 12.72 3.47 15.83
CA GLU A 104 11.45 3.85 16.45
C GLU A 104 10.36 3.99 15.38
N VAL A 105 9.44 3.04 15.33
CA VAL A 105 8.37 3.00 14.32
C VAL A 105 7.12 2.35 14.90
N ASN A 106 5.97 2.71 14.38
CA ASN A 106 4.74 1.95 14.60
C ASN A 106 4.76 0.70 13.72
N ARG A 107 4.74 -0.47 14.35
CA ARG A 107 4.80 -1.77 13.68
C ARG A 107 3.71 -1.98 12.63
N ASN A 108 2.46 -1.64 12.99
CA ASN A 108 1.31 -1.87 12.12
C ASN A 108 1.33 -0.93 10.90
N GLN A 109 1.76 0.31 11.11
CA GLN A 109 1.92 1.28 10.04
C GLN A 109 3.03 0.89 9.07
N LEU A 110 4.18 0.42 9.58
CA LEU A 110 5.26 -0.10 8.73
C LEU A 110 4.79 -1.32 7.93
N LEU A 111 4.12 -2.27 8.58
CA LEU A 111 3.54 -3.44 7.90
C LEU A 111 2.58 -3.03 6.77
N GLN A 112 1.73 -2.04 7.00
CA GLN A 112 0.81 -1.50 6.01
C GLN A 112 1.54 -0.91 4.80
N ILE A 113 2.61 -0.12 5.04
CA ILE A 113 3.43 0.46 3.98
C ILE A 113 4.06 -0.64 3.13
N LEU A 114 4.67 -1.65 3.77
CA LEU A 114 5.34 -2.76 3.11
C LEU A 114 4.36 -3.57 2.24
N VAL A 115 3.18 -3.91 2.76
CA VAL A 115 2.14 -4.61 2.01
C VAL A 115 1.68 -3.78 0.81
N ASN A 116 1.46 -2.48 0.99
CA ASN A 116 1.05 -1.59 -0.11
C ASN A 116 2.10 -1.54 -1.23
N LEU A 117 3.39 -1.39 -0.90
CA LEU A 117 4.46 -1.35 -1.90
C LEU A 117 4.61 -2.69 -2.63
N GLN A 118 4.58 -3.82 -1.91
CA GLN A 118 4.64 -5.15 -2.51
C GLN A 118 3.44 -5.41 -3.43
N MET A 119 2.23 -5.03 -3.05
CA MET A 119 1.04 -5.15 -3.91
C MET A 119 1.14 -4.27 -5.14
N ASN A 120 1.73 -3.07 -5.04
CA ASN A 120 1.98 -2.22 -6.18
C ASN A 120 2.98 -2.85 -7.15
N ALA A 121 4.05 -3.44 -6.65
CA ALA A 121 5.07 -4.18 -7.41
C ALA A 121 4.46 -5.37 -8.16
N ILE A 122 3.65 -6.21 -7.49
CA ILE A 122 2.97 -7.36 -8.11
C ILE A 122 2.05 -6.92 -9.26
N HIS A 123 1.32 -5.81 -9.07
CA HIS A 123 0.48 -5.26 -10.12
C HIS A 123 1.29 -4.73 -11.31
N ALA A 124 2.46 -4.10 -11.06
CA ALA A 124 3.32 -3.59 -12.12
C ALA A 124 3.94 -4.71 -12.97
N MET A 125 4.12 -5.90 -12.38
CA MET A 125 4.64 -7.11 -13.04
C MET A 125 3.56 -7.95 -13.73
N ASP A 126 2.31 -7.54 -13.68
CA ASP A 126 1.16 -8.31 -14.19
C ASP A 126 1.10 -9.78 -13.71
N GLY A 127 1.61 -10.01 -12.49
CA GLY A 127 1.60 -11.31 -11.82
C GLY A 127 2.71 -12.28 -12.27
N GLN A 128 3.73 -11.81 -13.00
CA GLN A 128 4.92 -12.58 -13.38
C GLN A 128 6.18 -11.74 -13.21
N GLY A 129 7.22 -12.31 -12.63
CA GLY A 129 8.50 -11.64 -12.43
C GLY A 129 9.07 -11.85 -11.03
N THR A 130 10.16 -11.16 -10.72
CA THR A 130 10.86 -11.23 -9.43
C THR A 130 10.53 -10.01 -8.58
N LEU A 131 10.04 -10.25 -7.38
CA LEU A 131 9.90 -9.25 -6.33
C LEU A 131 11.03 -9.44 -5.32
N THR A 132 11.99 -8.52 -5.30
CA THR A 132 13.11 -8.54 -4.36
C THR A 132 12.83 -7.57 -3.21
N ILE A 133 12.90 -8.07 -1.98
CA ILE A 133 12.79 -7.26 -0.78
C ILE A 133 14.11 -7.37 -0.01
N SER A 134 14.76 -6.24 0.25
CA SER A 134 16.00 -6.21 1.02
C SER A 134 15.95 -5.16 2.12
N SER A 135 16.77 -5.36 3.14
CA SER A 135 16.95 -4.38 4.20
C SER A 135 18.42 -4.25 4.57
N GLU A 136 18.82 -3.04 4.92
CA GLU A 136 20.17 -2.72 5.35
C GLU A 136 20.16 -1.59 6.39
N ASP A 137 21.29 -1.45 7.10
CA ASP A 137 21.48 -0.33 8.00
C ASP A 137 21.76 0.95 7.21
N TRP A 138 21.04 2.04 7.54
CA TRP A 138 21.31 3.34 6.94
C TRP A 138 22.50 4.00 7.63
N VAL A 139 23.64 3.94 6.97
CA VAL A 139 24.90 4.49 7.49
C VAL A 139 25.43 5.55 6.55
N GLU A 140 25.65 6.77 7.03
CA GLU A 140 26.29 7.87 6.32
C GLU A 140 27.53 8.35 7.10
N ASN A 141 28.67 8.43 6.45
CA ASN A 141 29.95 8.85 7.06
C ASN A 141 30.32 8.06 8.34
N GLY A 142 29.95 6.77 8.41
CA GLY A 142 30.21 5.90 9.55
C GLY A 142 29.25 6.09 10.73
N VAL A 143 28.22 6.94 10.58
CA VAL A 143 27.17 7.18 11.58
C VAL A 143 25.91 6.44 11.17
N SER A 144 25.34 5.66 12.09
CA SER A 144 24.04 5.01 11.86
C SER A 144 22.92 6.03 12.00
N HIS A 145 22.11 6.14 10.95
CA HIS A 145 20.91 6.99 10.90
C HIS A 145 19.63 6.20 11.08
N GLY A 146 19.69 4.87 10.87
CA GLY A 146 18.52 4.01 10.97
C GLY A 146 18.62 2.78 10.09
N ALA A 147 17.55 2.48 9.37
CA ALA A 147 17.49 1.34 8.44
C ALA A 147 16.77 1.71 7.14
N ILE A 148 17.09 1.00 6.08
CA ILE A 148 16.45 1.13 4.77
C ILE A 148 15.81 -0.20 4.41
N VAL A 149 14.60 -0.16 3.85
CA VAL A 149 13.95 -1.31 3.22
C VAL A 149 13.72 -1.00 1.75
N HIS A 150 14.19 -1.87 0.88
CA HIS A 150 13.97 -1.79 -0.56
C HIS A 150 12.92 -2.79 -0.99
N VAL A 151 11.98 -2.35 -1.83
CA VAL A 151 11.00 -3.18 -2.52
C VAL A 151 11.21 -2.96 -4.01
N GLN A 152 11.81 -3.95 -4.67
CA GLN A 152 12.19 -3.88 -6.08
C GLN A 152 11.39 -4.86 -6.91
N ASP A 153 10.81 -4.39 -8.01
CA ASP A 153 10.08 -5.16 -9.00
C ASP A 153 10.73 -5.14 -10.38
N GLU A 154 10.45 -6.14 -11.20
CA GLU A 154 10.83 -6.23 -12.61
C GLU A 154 9.62 -5.88 -13.52
N GLY A 155 8.76 -4.97 -13.07
CA GLY A 155 7.53 -4.60 -13.76
C GLY A 155 7.72 -3.62 -14.91
N CYS A 156 6.63 -3.01 -15.34
CA CYS A 156 6.62 -2.08 -16.48
C CYS A 156 7.39 -0.77 -16.23
N GLY A 157 7.78 -0.49 -14.99
CA GLY A 157 8.41 0.77 -14.61
C GLY A 157 7.46 1.97 -14.65
N ILE A 158 7.99 3.13 -14.33
CA ILE A 158 7.23 4.38 -14.18
C ILE A 158 7.87 5.46 -15.06
N LYS A 159 7.06 6.15 -15.85
CA LYS A 159 7.55 7.27 -16.68
C LYS A 159 7.95 8.46 -15.81
N GLU A 160 8.97 9.22 -16.23
CA GLU A 160 9.49 10.37 -15.49
C GLU A 160 8.40 11.41 -15.14
N GLU A 161 7.46 11.64 -16.06
CA GLU A 161 6.33 12.55 -15.83
C GLU A 161 5.39 12.06 -14.71
N GLN A 162 5.27 10.74 -14.57
CA GLN A 162 4.44 10.11 -13.54
C GLN A 162 5.15 10.12 -12.18
N LEU A 163 6.49 9.93 -12.14
CA LEU A 163 7.28 9.96 -10.91
C LEU A 163 7.02 11.22 -10.07
N LYS A 164 6.82 12.37 -10.71
CA LYS A 164 6.48 13.64 -10.04
C LYS A 164 5.11 13.64 -9.36
N ARG A 165 4.24 12.68 -9.69
CA ARG A 165 2.82 12.65 -9.27
C ARG A 165 2.43 11.41 -8.50
N ILE A 166 3.24 10.35 -8.47
CA ILE A 166 2.85 9.06 -7.86
C ILE A 166 2.49 9.16 -6.37
N PHE A 167 2.98 10.18 -5.67
CA PHE A 167 2.65 10.45 -4.27
C PHE A 167 1.48 11.43 -4.10
N SER A 168 0.93 11.99 -5.19
CA SER A 168 -0.25 12.85 -5.12
C SER A 168 -1.49 12.02 -4.77
N PRO A 169 -2.33 12.46 -3.83
CA PRO A 169 -3.57 11.75 -3.50
C PRO A 169 -4.45 11.56 -4.74
N PHE A 170 -5.10 10.40 -4.84
CA PHE A 170 -5.97 9.99 -5.95
C PHE A 170 -5.28 9.82 -7.30
N TYR A 171 -3.97 9.99 -7.40
CA TYR A 171 -3.25 9.72 -8.63
C TYR A 171 -3.07 8.21 -8.84
N THR A 172 -3.57 7.71 -9.95
CA THR A 172 -3.45 6.30 -10.33
C THR A 172 -3.43 6.12 -11.84
N THR A 173 -2.67 5.16 -12.31
CA THR A 173 -2.66 4.69 -13.70
C THR A 173 -3.43 3.38 -13.85
N LYS A 174 -3.92 2.80 -12.74
CA LYS A 174 -4.66 1.54 -12.70
C LYS A 174 -6.15 1.82 -12.81
N ARG A 175 -6.87 1.00 -13.61
CA ARG A 175 -8.33 1.11 -13.79
C ARG A 175 -9.08 1.06 -12.45
N ASP A 176 -8.66 0.17 -11.55
CA ASP A 176 -9.33 -0.08 -10.25
C ASP A 176 -8.54 0.47 -9.06
N GLY A 177 -7.52 1.28 -9.32
CA GLY A 177 -6.69 1.87 -8.28
C GLY A 177 -7.39 3.05 -7.58
N THR A 178 -7.27 3.12 -6.26
CA THR A 178 -7.76 4.28 -5.48
C THR A 178 -6.85 5.49 -5.56
N GLY A 179 -5.57 5.30 -5.94
CA GLY A 179 -4.56 6.36 -5.94
C GLY A 179 -4.17 6.89 -4.56
N LEU A 180 -4.56 6.21 -3.48
CA LEU A 180 -4.30 6.64 -2.11
C LEU A 180 -3.12 5.92 -1.44
N GLY A 181 -2.74 4.73 -1.94
CA GLY A 181 -1.75 3.89 -1.27
C GLY A 181 -0.41 4.58 -1.03
N LEU A 182 0.21 5.13 -2.08
CA LEU A 182 1.53 5.77 -1.96
C LEU A 182 1.48 7.07 -1.16
N SER A 183 0.44 7.90 -1.32
CA SER A 183 0.27 9.14 -0.56
C SER A 183 0.07 8.87 0.93
N VAL A 184 -0.69 7.83 1.29
CA VAL A 184 -0.86 7.37 2.68
C VAL A 184 0.46 6.84 3.23
N SER A 185 1.20 6.02 2.48
CA SER A 185 2.50 5.50 2.89
C SER A 185 3.50 6.63 3.18
N GLN A 186 3.56 7.65 2.31
CA GLN A 186 4.39 8.83 2.52
C GLN A 186 3.97 9.62 3.76
N SER A 187 2.66 9.84 3.94
CA SER A 187 2.13 10.55 5.11
C SER A 187 2.45 9.85 6.43
N ILE A 188 2.35 8.51 6.46
CA ILE A 188 2.71 7.71 7.63
C ILE A 188 4.19 7.88 7.97
N LEU A 189 5.08 7.73 6.98
CA LEU A 189 6.52 7.81 7.20
C LEU A 189 6.96 9.21 7.65
N SER A 190 6.39 10.27 7.06
CA SER A 190 6.74 11.65 7.42
C SER A 190 6.47 11.98 8.89
N GLN A 191 5.53 11.28 9.54
CA GLN A 191 5.24 11.47 10.97
C GLN A 191 6.38 11.03 11.90
N THR A 192 7.22 10.11 11.44
CA THR A 192 8.40 9.63 12.17
C THR A 192 9.72 10.18 11.59
N GLY A 193 9.64 11.12 10.64
CA GLY A 193 10.81 11.67 9.96
C GLY A 193 11.38 10.75 8.88
N GLY A 194 10.69 9.64 8.56
CA GLY A 194 11.07 8.76 7.46
C GLY A 194 10.64 9.29 6.10
N GLU A 195 11.15 8.69 5.03
CA GLU A 195 10.81 9.05 3.65
C GLU A 195 10.75 7.82 2.74
N ILE A 196 10.06 7.97 1.60
CA ILE A 196 10.09 7.02 0.49
C ILE A 196 10.81 7.66 -0.68
N ARG A 197 11.83 6.98 -1.20
CA ARG A 197 12.46 7.31 -2.48
C ARG A 197 12.09 6.27 -3.51
N VAL A 198 12.08 6.68 -4.79
CA VAL A 198 11.76 5.79 -5.90
C VAL A 198 12.75 5.98 -7.03
N GLU A 199 13.26 4.87 -7.54
CA GLU A 199 14.04 4.79 -8.75
C GLU A 199 13.29 3.87 -9.70
N SER A 200 13.11 4.28 -10.95
CA SER A 200 12.34 3.49 -11.91
C SER A 200 12.77 3.79 -13.35
N GLU A 201 12.81 2.75 -14.16
CA GLU A 201 13.04 2.84 -15.59
C GLU A 201 11.95 2.05 -16.33
N VAL A 202 11.36 2.67 -17.35
CA VAL A 202 10.31 2.03 -18.15
C VAL A 202 10.81 0.75 -18.80
N GLY A 203 10.13 -0.35 -18.57
CA GLY A 203 10.46 -1.68 -19.07
C GLY A 203 11.51 -2.43 -18.25
N LYS A 204 12.05 -1.85 -17.17
CA LYS A 204 13.01 -2.52 -16.27
C LYS A 204 12.49 -2.70 -14.85
N GLY A 205 11.43 -1.99 -14.48
CA GLY A 205 10.83 -2.06 -13.16
C GLY A 205 11.08 -0.84 -12.29
N SER A 206 10.80 -0.99 -10.99
CA SER A 206 10.93 0.08 -10.00
C SER A 206 11.53 -0.43 -8.70
N CYS A 207 12.26 0.44 -8.00
CA CYS A 207 12.73 0.22 -6.65
C CYS A 207 12.20 1.32 -5.73
N PHE A 208 11.40 0.94 -4.75
CA PHE A 208 10.93 1.82 -3.69
C PHE A 208 11.78 1.60 -2.44
N SER A 209 12.44 2.65 -1.96
CA SER A 209 13.30 2.62 -0.79
C SER A 209 12.68 3.39 0.36
N ILE A 210 12.41 2.69 1.46
CA ILE A 210 11.83 3.25 2.70
C ILE A 210 12.98 3.55 3.64
N TYR A 211 13.20 4.82 3.95
CA TYR A 211 14.20 5.28 4.91
C TYR A 211 13.53 5.46 6.28
N LEU A 212 13.96 4.71 7.26
CA LEU A 212 13.45 4.74 8.63
C LEU A 212 14.51 5.33 9.54
N GLN A 213 14.22 6.43 10.21
CA GLN A 213 15.13 7.03 11.17
C GLN A 213 15.27 6.14 12.42
N GLN A 214 16.47 6.08 12.96
CA GLN A 214 16.74 5.34 14.19
C GLN A 214 15.84 5.84 15.33
N LYS A 215 15.74 7.15 15.51
CA LYS A 215 14.83 7.79 16.46
C LYS A 215 13.77 8.59 15.71
N ALA A 216 12.51 8.35 16.02
CA ALA A 216 11.41 9.06 15.43
C ALA A 216 11.55 10.57 15.71
N THR A 217 11.61 11.35 14.63
CA THR A 217 11.65 12.81 14.72
C THR A 217 10.41 13.32 13.97
N PRO A 218 9.32 13.65 14.67
CA PRO A 218 8.13 14.16 14.01
C PRO A 218 8.48 15.43 13.22
N GLN A 219 8.23 15.43 11.92
CA GLN A 219 8.24 16.67 11.16
C GLN A 219 7.08 17.53 11.68
N LEU A 220 7.41 18.66 12.32
CA LEU A 220 6.43 19.69 12.58
C LEU A 220 5.83 20.08 11.23
N LEU A 221 4.54 19.79 11.04
CA LEU A 221 3.77 20.33 9.93
C LEU A 221 3.88 21.86 10.04
N VAL A 222 4.74 22.46 9.23
CA VAL A 222 4.71 23.90 9.02
C VAL A 222 3.39 24.15 8.30
N SER A 223 2.38 24.48 9.07
CA SER A 223 1.12 25.02 8.58
C SER A 223 1.45 26.34 7.91
N ASN A 224 1.56 26.30 6.58
CA ASN A 224 1.49 27.55 5.81
C ASN A 224 0.09 28.14 6.05
N LEU A 225 0.06 29.18 6.90
CA LEU A 225 -1.00 30.16 7.01
C LEU A 225 -1.12 30.94 5.68
#